data_3d4d937e6dbb77ae75e8e5b45a261e5d
#
_entry.id   3d4d937e6dbb77ae75e8e5b45a261e5d
#
_cell.length_a   1.000
_cell.length_b   1.000
_cell.length_c   1.000
_cell.angle_alpha   90.00
_cell.angle_beta   90.00
_cell.angle_gamma   90.00
#
_symmetry.space_group_name_H-M   'P 1'
#
loop_
_entity.id
_entity.type
_entity.pdbx_description
1 polymer ?
#
loop_
_entity_poly.entity_id
_entity_poly.type
_entity_poly.pdbx_seq_one_letter_code
_entity_poly.pdbx_strand_id
1 'polypeptide(L)'
;MKYVIDKEKRPVYLQLYNQIREDIVNDILRFDSKLPSIRALAEELGISTVTVEHAYALLSDEGYVESRERSGYVVSFRKADGFASTAKTTHKYHPATETKHAYPDFPLSVLSKTMRKVLTEHGDLLLEKSPNYGCTELREAIKQYLARNRGISVDTEQIIIGSGSEYLYEHIIMMLGKSHTYGIESPSYKKIEEIYHASEVDYELLPLSHDGIDNAALSKTTATVIHTTPYRSFPTGVSATASKLHEYVRWANQKNRYIIEDDFESEFSVSTKPTDTLFALSKNDNVIYLNTFSKTISPSLRIGYMVLPKHLVKTYEEKLGFYSCTVPTFMQYVLTELLNNGDFERHINRVRRKMRKDLAT
;
A
#
# COMPACT_ATOMS: atom_id res chain seq x y z
N MET A 1 -15.08 -43.24 -13.00
CA MET A 1 -13.81 -42.51 -12.82
C MET A 1 -13.46 -42.60 -11.32
N LYS A 2 -12.24 -42.93 -11.01
CA LYS A 2 -11.91 -43.13 -9.58
C LYS A 2 -10.99 -42.01 -9.13
N TYR A 3 -11.60 -40.87 -8.68
CA TYR A 3 -10.86 -39.80 -8.06
C TYR A 3 -10.46 -40.19 -6.66
N VAL A 4 -9.23 -39.89 -6.27
CA VAL A 4 -8.69 -40.17 -4.93
C VAL A 4 -8.66 -38.89 -4.13
N ILE A 5 -9.43 -38.84 -3.06
CA ILE A 5 -9.56 -37.69 -2.18
C ILE A 5 -8.93 -37.98 -0.82
N ASP A 6 -7.88 -37.26 -0.48
CA ASP A 6 -7.29 -37.25 0.84
C ASP A 6 -8.05 -36.28 1.74
N LYS A 7 -8.88 -36.79 2.64
CA LYS A 7 -9.73 -35.99 3.52
C LYS A 7 -8.94 -35.25 4.64
N GLU A 8 -7.69 -35.63 4.87
CA GLU A 8 -6.82 -34.96 5.84
C GLU A 8 -6.13 -33.73 5.22
N LYS A 9 -5.89 -33.71 3.92
CA LYS A 9 -5.34 -32.58 3.19
C LYS A 9 -6.43 -31.61 2.74
N ARG A 10 -6.41 -30.41 3.25
CA ARG A 10 -7.33 -29.34 2.88
C ARG A 10 -6.69 -28.37 1.87
N PRO A 11 -7.46 -27.73 0.98
CA PRO A 11 -8.91 -27.90 0.76
C PRO A 11 -9.25 -29.07 -0.19
N VAL A 12 -10.28 -29.82 0.17
CA VAL A 12 -10.74 -31.04 -0.54
C VAL A 12 -11.25 -30.74 -1.96
N TYR A 13 -11.96 -29.62 -2.13
CA TYR A 13 -12.50 -29.24 -3.44
C TYR A 13 -11.40 -28.98 -4.48
N LEU A 14 -10.23 -28.47 -4.06
CA LEU A 14 -9.09 -28.27 -4.98
C LEU A 14 -8.45 -29.57 -5.44
N GLN A 15 -8.49 -30.62 -4.60
CA GLN A 15 -8.02 -31.95 -5.02
C GLN A 15 -8.90 -32.51 -6.11
N LEU A 16 -10.22 -32.42 -5.96
CA LEU A 16 -11.19 -32.84 -6.95
C LEU A 16 -11.08 -32.03 -8.24
N TYR A 17 -11.04 -30.68 -8.12
CA TYR A 17 -10.84 -29.79 -9.24
C TYR A 17 -9.60 -30.15 -10.05
N ASN A 18 -8.43 -30.34 -9.40
CA ASN A 18 -7.19 -30.64 -10.09
C ASN A 18 -7.26 -31.98 -10.87
N GLN A 19 -7.86 -33.02 -10.30
CA GLN A 19 -7.99 -34.32 -10.95
C GLN A 19 -8.93 -34.25 -12.15
N ILE A 20 -10.08 -33.58 -12.05
CA ILE A 20 -11.01 -33.39 -13.16
C ILE A 20 -10.35 -32.57 -14.27
N ARG A 21 -9.67 -31.48 -13.90
CA ARG A 21 -8.93 -30.63 -14.85
C ARG A 21 -7.86 -31.43 -15.60
N GLU A 22 -7.09 -32.27 -14.89
CA GLU A 22 -6.08 -33.15 -15.54
C GLU A 22 -6.73 -34.15 -16.50
N ASP A 23 -7.87 -34.72 -16.18
CA ASP A 23 -8.61 -35.60 -17.04
C ASP A 23 -9.12 -34.90 -18.30
N ILE A 24 -9.57 -33.66 -18.19
CA ILE A 24 -10.00 -32.82 -19.31
C ILE A 24 -8.80 -32.46 -20.21
N VAL A 25 -7.70 -31.98 -19.65
CA VAL A 25 -6.50 -31.56 -20.38
C VAL A 25 -5.83 -32.75 -21.10
N ASN A 26 -5.89 -33.94 -20.49
CA ASN A 26 -5.35 -35.17 -21.06
C ASN A 26 -6.33 -35.90 -22.00
N ASP A 27 -7.48 -35.27 -22.33
CA ASP A 27 -8.51 -35.84 -23.24
C ASP A 27 -9.14 -37.15 -22.75
N ILE A 28 -9.04 -37.45 -21.46
CA ILE A 28 -9.75 -38.54 -20.79
C ILE A 28 -11.24 -38.17 -20.70
N LEU A 29 -11.53 -36.94 -20.30
CA LEU A 29 -12.84 -36.30 -20.42
C LEU A 29 -12.85 -35.43 -21.67
N ARG A 30 -13.51 -35.93 -22.74
CA ARG A 30 -13.50 -35.30 -24.05
C ARG A 30 -14.42 -34.08 -24.12
N PHE A 31 -14.14 -33.18 -25.06
CA PHE A 31 -15.03 -32.08 -25.40
C PHE A 31 -16.47 -32.58 -25.59
N ASP A 32 -17.44 -31.81 -25.11
CA ASP A 32 -18.88 -32.08 -25.13
C ASP A 32 -19.31 -33.30 -24.29
N SER A 33 -18.41 -33.95 -23.55
CA SER A 33 -18.77 -35.00 -22.61
C SER A 33 -19.38 -34.42 -21.32
N LYS A 34 -20.37 -35.15 -20.79
CA LYS A 34 -21.08 -34.75 -19.58
C LYS A 34 -20.36 -35.21 -18.33
N LEU A 35 -20.19 -34.28 -17.35
CA LEU A 35 -19.73 -34.65 -16.02
C LEU A 35 -20.85 -35.33 -15.19
N PRO A 36 -20.48 -36.15 -14.20
CA PRO A 36 -21.44 -36.68 -13.23
C PRO A 36 -22.21 -35.56 -12.55
N SER A 37 -23.45 -35.84 -12.13
CA SER A 37 -24.20 -34.87 -11.33
C SER A 37 -23.49 -34.61 -9.97
N ILE A 38 -23.62 -33.41 -9.43
CA ILE A 38 -23.02 -33.03 -8.15
C ILE A 38 -23.36 -34.06 -7.07
N ARG A 39 -24.63 -34.50 -7.01
CA ARG A 39 -25.10 -35.48 -6.03
C ARG A 39 -24.46 -36.86 -6.22
N ALA A 40 -24.43 -37.34 -7.47
CA ALA A 40 -23.85 -38.66 -7.79
C ALA A 40 -22.34 -38.68 -7.47
N LEU A 41 -21.60 -37.66 -7.84
CA LEU A 41 -20.16 -37.60 -7.59
C LEU A 41 -19.86 -37.43 -6.08
N ALA A 42 -20.66 -36.66 -5.35
CA ALA A 42 -20.53 -36.49 -3.92
C ALA A 42 -20.74 -37.83 -3.17
N GLU A 43 -21.76 -38.60 -3.57
CA GLU A 43 -22.06 -39.93 -3.05
C GLU A 43 -20.93 -40.93 -3.36
N GLU A 44 -20.46 -40.98 -4.61
CA GLU A 44 -19.38 -41.88 -5.05
C GLU A 44 -18.08 -41.63 -4.25
N LEU A 45 -17.74 -40.37 -3.99
CA LEU A 45 -16.50 -39.98 -3.31
C LEU A 45 -16.64 -39.87 -1.78
N GLY A 46 -17.84 -39.97 -1.25
CA GLY A 46 -18.14 -39.79 0.18
C GLY A 46 -17.75 -38.42 0.71
N ILE A 47 -17.99 -37.33 -0.08
CA ILE A 47 -17.75 -35.93 0.26
C ILE A 47 -19.06 -35.13 0.19
N SER A 48 -19.03 -33.86 0.68
CA SER A 48 -20.24 -33.04 0.63
C SER A 48 -20.55 -32.56 -0.79
N THR A 49 -21.85 -32.36 -1.09
CA THR A 49 -22.30 -31.76 -2.38
C THR A 49 -21.71 -30.38 -2.58
N VAL A 50 -21.57 -29.56 -1.52
CA VAL A 50 -20.92 -28.24 -1.55
C VAL A 50 -19.47 -28.32 -2.01
N THR A 51 -18.74 -29.39 -1.63
CA THR A 51 -17.35 -29.59 -2.06
C THR A 51 -17.26 -29.84 -3.58
N VAL A 52 -18.19 -30.63 -4.12
CA VAL A 52 -18.24 -30.91 -5.58
C VAL A 52 -18.70 -29.66 -6.33
N GLU A 53 -19.68 -28.95 -5.80
CA GLU A 53 -20.19 -27.70 -6.36
C GLU A 53 -19.08 -26.63 -6.50
N HIS A 54 -18.26 -26.45 -5.45
CA HIS A 54 -17.10 -25.56 -5.51
C HIS A 54 -16.07 -25.99 -6.56
N ALA A 55 -15.80 -27.28 -6.69
CA ALA A 55 -14.88 -27.79 -7.71
C ALA A 55 -15.42 -27.54 -9.13
N TYR A 56 -16.74 -27.76 -9.34
CA TYR A 56 -17.37 -27.52 -10.64
C TYR A 56 -17.51 -26.04 -10.96
N ALA A 57 -17.77 -25.18 -9.96
CA ALA A 57 -17.77 -23.74 -10.15
C ALA A 57 -16.40 -23.24 -10.64
N LEU A 58 -15.30 -23.66 -10.00
CA LEU A 58 -13.96 -23.32 -10.44
C LEU A 58 -13.66 -23.80 -11.87
N LEU A 59 -14.05 -25.04 -12.22
CA LEU A 59 -13.89 -25.54 -13.57
C LEU A 59 -14.69 -24.72 -14.59
N SER A 60 -15.85 -24.22 -14.19
CA SER A 60 -16.71 -23.37 -15.02
C SER A 60 -16.13 -21.96 -15.17
N ASP A 61 -15.69 -21.36 -14.06
CA ASP A 61 -15.07 -20.02 -14.06
C ASP A 61 -13.80 -19.97 -14.91
N GLU A 62 -13.05 -21.08 -14.94
CA GLU A 62 -11.84 -21.20 -15.76
C GLU A 62 -12.12 -21.71 -17.20
N GLY A 63 -13.39 -21.99 -17.55
CA GLY A 63 -13.79 -22.37 -18.90
C GLY A 63 -13.48 -23.83 -19.28
N TYR A 64 -13.17 -24.71 -18.32
CA TYR A 64 -13.03 -26.15 -18.59
C TYR A 64 -14.37 -26.83 -18.82
N VAL A 65 -15.41 -26.37 -18.16
CA VAL A 65 -16.77 -26.89 -18.29
C VAL A 65 -17.77 -25.74 -18.39
N GLU A 66 -18.94 -26.01 -18.94
CA GLU A 66 -20.07 -25.09 -18.93
C GLU A 66 -21.29 -25.75 -18.30
N SER A 67 -22.11 -24.97 -17.61
CA SER A 67 -23.40 -25.41 -17.10
C SER A 67 -24.45 -25.28 -18.21
N ARG A 68 -25.07 -26.38 -18.63
CA ARG A 68 -26.18 -26.38 -19.58
C ARG A 68 -27.50 -26.70 -18.88
N GLU A 69 -28.49 -25.87 -19.11
CA GLU A 69 -29.82 -26.04 -18.52
C GLU A 69 -30.35 -27.47 -18.83
N ARG A 70 -30.89 -28.13 -17.81
CA ARG A 70 -31.38 -29.52 -17.84
C ARG A 70 -30.34 -30.60 -18.20
N SER A 71 -29.13 -30.23 -18.59
CA SER A 71 -28.06 -31.18 -18.95
C SER A 71 -26.99 -31.34 -17.89
N GLY A 72 -26.82 -30.35 -17.02
CA GLY A 72 -25.74 -30.29 -16.00
C GLY A 72 -24.44 -29.75 -16.59
N TYR A 73 -23.30 -30.16 -16.04
CA TYR A 73 -21.99 -29.68 -16.48
C TYR A 73 -21.45 -30.52 -17.65
N VAL A 74 -20.97 -29.83 -18.68
CA VAL A 74 -20.43 -30.39 -19.91
C VAL A 74 -19.04 -29.82 -20.17
N VAL A 75 -18.09 -30.65 -20.66
CA VAL A 75 -16.73 -30.20 -20.98
C VAL A 75 -16.76 -29.25 -22.18
N SER A 76 -16.35 -28.02 -21.97
CA SER A 76 -16.25 -26.95 -22.97
C SER A 76 -14.82 -26.74 -23.50
N PHE A 77 -13.81 -27.23 -22.77
CA PHE A 77 -12.41 -27.13 -23.16
C PHE A 77 -12.05 -27.98 -24.37
N ARG A 78 -11.36 -27.35 -25.32
CA ARG A 78 -10.73 -28.05 -26.46
C ARG A 78 -9.22 -27.92 -26.38
N LYS A 79 -8.50 -29.01 -26.57
CA LYS A 79 -7.03 -29.00 -26.54
C LYS A 79 -6.42 -28.04 -27.57
N ALA A 80 -7.13 -27.80 -28.68
CA ALA A 80 -6.73 -26.85 -29.71
C ALA A 80 -6.85 -25.38 -29.26
N ASP A 81 -7.71 -25.07 -28.27
CA ASP A 81 -7.91 -23.74 -27.75
C ASP A 81 -6.97 -23.44 -26.58
N GLY A 82 -6.24 -24.45 -26.09
CA GLY A 82 -5.38 -24.36 -24.90
C GLY A 82 -3.99 -23.80 -25.19
N PHE A 83 -3.48 -22.97 -24.28
CA PHE A 83 -2.06 -22.66 -24.25
C PHE A 83 -1.25 -23.92 -24.00
N ALA A 84 -0.11 -24.08 -24.71
CA ALA A 84 0.80 -25.19 -24.47
C ALA A 84 1.10 -25.33 -22.97
N SER A 85 0.88 -26.55 -22.43
CA SER A 85 1.18 -26.85 -21.03
C SER A 85 2.67 -26.55 -20.79
N THR A 86 2.97 -25.47 -20.08
CA THR A 86 4.32 -25.20 -19.62
C THR A 86 4.67 -26.26 -18.58
N ALA A 87 5.77 -27.01 -18.82
CA ALA A 87 6.31 -27.95 -17.85
C ALA A 87 6.36 -27.26 -16.46
N LYS A 88 5.90 -27.98 -15.41
CA LYS A 88 5.95 -27.47 -14.02
C LYS A 88 7.40 -27.17 -13.66
N THR A 89 7.83 -25.93 -13.88
CA THR A 89 9.07 -25.42 -13.32
C THR A 89 8.83 -25.21 -11.82
N THR A 90 9.35 -26.13 -11.02
CA THR A 90 9.44 -25.93 -9.57
C THR A 90 10.44 -24.83 -9.30
N HIS A 91 10.00 -23.58 -9.35
CA HIS A 91 10.80 -22.48 -8.84
C HIS A 91 10.92 -22.66 -7.32
N LYS A 92 12.13 -23.01 -6.86
CA LYS A 92 12.45 -22.89 -5.44
C LYS A 92 12.39 -21.40 -5.11
N TYR A 93 11.36 -21.00 -4.36
CA TYR A 93 11.28 -19.67 -3.78
C TYR A 93 12.48 -19.52 -2.82
N HIS A 94 13.42 -18.66 -3.18
CA HIS A 94 14.43 -18.20 -2.25
C HIS A 94 13.87 -16.94 -1.59
N PRO A 95 13.54 -16.97 -0.28
CA PRO A 95 13.16 -15.76 0.43
C PRO A 95 14.31 -14.76 0.27
N ALA A 96 13.98 -13.53 -0.10
CA ALA A 96 14.94 -12.44 -0.07
C ALA A 96 15.56 -12.39 1.33
N THR A 97 16.85 -12.15 1.40
CA THR A 97 17.64 -12.04 2.63
C THR A 97 16.82 -11.33 3.71
N GLU A 98 16.67 -11.96 4.88
CA GLU A 98 15.93 -11.39 6.01
C GLU A 98 16.50 -10.01 6.35
N THR A 99 15.88 -8.97 5.87
CA THR A 99 16.07 -7.63 6.42
C THR A 99 15.40 -7.63 7.78
N LYS A 100 16.18 -7.67 8.85
CA LYS A 100 15.66 -7.50 10.21
C LYS A 100 14.93 -6.16 10.27
N HIS A 101 13.61 -6.22 10.36
CA HIS A 101 12.82 -5.01 10.56
C HIS A 101 13.13 -4.44 11.95
N ALA A 102 13.34 -3.14 12.03
CA ALA A 102 13.60 -2.44 13.30
C ALA A 102 12.41 -2.50 14.27
N TYR A 103 11.21 -2.81 13.74
CA TYR A 103 9.95 -2.85 14.46
C TYR A 103 9.25 -4.19 14.31
N PRO A 104 8.39 -4.56 15.27
CA PRO A 104 7.54 -5.75 15.16
C PRO A 104 6.64 -5.68 13.94
N ASP A 105 6.56 -6.78 13.19
CA ASP A 105 5.70 -6.90 12.02
C ASP A 105 4.22 -6.71 12.37
N PHE A 106 3.47 -6.22 11.40
CA PHE A 106 2.01 -6.18 11.49
C PHE A 106 1.45 -7.61 11.54
N PRO A 107 0.45 -7.91 12.42
CA PRO A 107 -0.05 -9.26 12.57
C PRO A 107 -0.67 -9.81 11.29
N LEU A 108 -0.06 -10.85 10.73
CA LEU A 108 -0.57 -11.49 9.51
C LEU A 108 -2.00 -12.02 9.68
N SER A 109 -2.37 -12.47 10.88
CA SER A 109 -3.75 -12.93 11.17
C SER A 109 -4.78 -11.81 11.04
N VAL A 110 -4.46 -10.59 11.49
CA VAL A 110 -5.32 -9.41 11.34
C VAL A 110 -5.40 -9.03 9.87
N LEU A 111 -4.26 -8.95 9.17
CA LEU A 111 -4.23 -8.63 7.74
C LEU A 111 -5.06 -9.63 6.93
N SER A 112 -4.86 -10.93 7.13
CA SER A 112 -5.59 -11.99 6.41
C SER A 112 -7.10 -11.97 6.70
N LYS A 113 -7.50 -11.67 7.94
CA LYS A 113 -8.92 -11.49 8.30
C LYS A 113 -9.52 -10.31 7.55
N THR A 114 -8.83 -9.17 7.54
CA THR A 114 -9.28 -7.95 6.87
C THR A 114 -9.38 -8.14 5.36
N MET A 115 -8.37 -8.77 4.74
CA MET A 115 -8.39 -9.08 3.31
C MET A 115 -9.60 -9.95 2.92
N ARG A 116 -9.89 -10.99 3.69
CA ARG A 116 -11.07 -11.83 3.44
C ARG A 116 -12.38 -11.08 3.60
N LYS A 117 -12.48 -10.23 4.64
CA LYS A 117 -13.65 -9.37 4.83
C LYS A 117 -13.88 -8.47 3.61
N VAL A 118 -12.84 -7.76 3.16
CA VAL A 118 -12.89 -6.86 2.01
C VAL A 118 -13.31 -7.60 0.74
N LEU A 119 -12.75 -8.78 0.46
CA LEU A 119 -13.15 -9.60 -0.69
C LEU A 119 -14.63 -9.99 -0.64
N THR A 120 -15.14 -10.33 0.55
CA THR A 120 -16.53 -10.74 0.70
C THR A 120 -17.53 -9.57 0.60
N GLU A 121 -17.17 -8.40 1.15
CA GLU A 121 -18.08 -7.26 1.27
C GLU A 121 -18.11 -6.37 0.02
N HIS A 122 -17.01 -6.28 -0.74
CA HIS A 122 -16.91 -5.37 -1.88
C HIS A 122 -16.98 -6.04 -3.25
N GLY A 123 -16.73 -7.38 -3.34
CA GLY A 123 -16.96 -8.15 -4.56
C GLY A 123 -16.33 -7.51 -5.82
N ASP A 124 -17.16 -7.32 -6.85
CA ASP A 124 -16.72 -6.81 -8.17
C ASP A 124 -16.18 -5.39 -8.14
N LEU A 125 -16.55 -4.57 -7.14
CA LEU A 125 -16.00 -3.21 -6.99
C LEU A 125 -14.47 -3.20 -6.89
N LEU A 126 -13.88 -4.28 -6.35
CA LEU A 126 -12.43 -4.40 -6.21
C LEU A 126 -11.70 -4.60 -7.56
N LEU A 127 -12.43 -4.96 -8.61
CA LEU A 127 -11.93 -5.13 -9.97
C LEU A 127 -12.01 -3.83 -10.77
N GLU A 128 -12.71 -2.82 -10.26
CA GLU A 128 -12.82 -1.53 -10.90
C GLU A 128 -11.53 -0.71 -10.74
N LYS A 129 -11.29 0.15 -11.73
CA LYS A 129 -10.17 1.09 -11.68
C LYS A 129 -10.39 2.10 -10.56
N SER A 130 -9.39 2.26 -9.69
CA SER A 130 -9.38 3.32 -8.68
C SER A 130 -9.46 4.72 -9.30
N PRO A 131 -10.14 5.69 -8.66
CA PRO A 131 -10.01 7.11 -9.01
C PRO A 131 -8.55 7.55 -9.04
N ASN A 132 -8.21 8.54 -9.87
CA ASN A 132 -6.82 8.96 -10.09
C ASN A 132 -6.09 9.41 -8.82
N TYR A 133 -6.81 9.99 -7.85
CA TYR A 133 -6.23 10.41 -6.56
C TYR A 133 -6.31 9.35 -5.47
N GLY A 134 -6.81 8.15 -5.78
CA GLY A 134 -7.09 7.06 -4.86
C GLY A 134 -8.58 7.02 -4.46
N CYS A 135 -8.99 5.88 -3.90
CA CYS A 135 -10.37 5.66 -3.44
C CYS A 135 -10.78 6.71 -2.41
N THR A 136 -11.98 7.24 -2.56
CA THR A 136 -12.52 8.27 -1.65
C THR A 136 -12.59 7.75 -0.22
N GLU A 137 -12.94 6.49 -0.03
CA GLU A 137 -13.03 5.82 1.26
C GLU A 137 -11.68 5.81 1.99
N LEU A 138 -10.58 5.52 1.27
CA LEU A 138 -9.25 5.57 1.87
C LEU A 138 -8.83 6.99 2.22
N ARG A 139 -9.07 7.95 1.33
CA ARG A 139 -8.74 9.36 1.58
C ARG A 139 -9.51 9.91 2.78
N GLU A 140 -10.79 9.56 2.91
CA GLU A 140 -11.60 9.94 4.07
C GLU A 140 -11.11 9.27 5.37
N ALA A 141 -10.75 7.98 5.33
CA ALA A 141 -10.18 7.28 6.47
C ALA A 141 -8.83 7.90 6.91
N ILE A 142 -7.98 8.28 5.96
CA ILE A 142 -6.71 9.00 6.23
C ILE A 142 -6.99 10.38 6.82
N LYS A 143 -7.93 11.16 6.28
CA LYS A 143 -8.33 12.46 6.82
C LYS A 143 -8.72 12.36 8.29
N GLN A 144 -9.58 11.39 8.62
CA GLN A 144 -10.00 11.15 10.00
C GLN A 144 -8.85 10.70 10.90
N TYR A 145 -7.96 9.84 10.40
CA TYR A 145 -6.75 9.42 11.09
C TYR A 145 -5.83 10.62 11.41
N LEU A 146 -5.57 11.47 10.42
CA LEU A 146 -4.74 12.67 10.55
C LEU A 146 -5.30 13.66 11.58
N ALA A 147 -6.60 13.89 11.54
CA ALA A 147 -7.27 14.77 12.51
C ALA A 147 -7.12 14.27 13.96
N ARG A 148 -7.29 12.94 14.16
CA ARG A 148 -7.18 12.35 15.52
C ARG A 148 -5.75 12.23 16.03
N ASN A 149 -4.80 11.93 15.16
CA ASN A 149 -3.46 11.48 15.57
C ASN A 149 -2.34 12.50 15.28
N ARG A 150 -2.57 13.44 14.35
CA ARG A 150 -1.55 14.40 13.91
C ARG A 150 -1.97 15.86 14.02
N GLY A 151 -3.22 16.13 14.44
CA GLY A 151 -3.74 17.49 14.51
C GLY A 151 -3.89 18.16 13.13
N ILE A 152 -3.89 17.38 12.06
CA ILE A 152 -4.03 17.84 10.68
C ILE A 152 -5.50 17.77 10.28
N SER A 153 -6.11 18.94 10.04
CA SER A 153 -7.50 19.07 9.58
C SER A 153 -7.49 19.58 8.13
N VAL A 154 -7.93 18.73 7.21
CA VAL A 154 -7.87 18.99 5.75
C VAL A 154 -9.15 18.49 5.06
N ASP A 155 -9.36 18.92 3.81
CA ASP A 155 -10.41 18.41 2.96
C ASP A 155 -9.90 17.15 2.22
N THR A 156 -10.81 16.25 1.86
CA THR A 156 -10.48 14.97 1.20
C THR A 156 -9.76 15.19 -0.13
N GLU A 157 -10.05 16.28 -0.82
CA GLU A 157 -9.43 16.67 -2.09
C GLU A 157 -7.94 16.99 -1.99
N GLN A 158 -7.47 17.35 -0.78
CA GLN A 158 -6.05 17.62 -0.53
C GLN A 158 -5.21 16.34 -0.43
N ILE A 159 -5.84 15.16 -0.27
CA ILE A 159 -5.16 13.88 -0.04
C ILE A 159 -5.00 13.12 -1.34
N ILE A 160 -3.75 12.81 -1.69
CA ILE A 160 -3.38 12.04 -2.89
C ILE A 160 -2.70 10.74 -2.46
N ILE A 161 -3.20 9.62 -2.96
CA ILE A 161 -2.64 8.28 -2.70
C ILE A 161 -1.61 7.94 -3.77
N GLY A 162 -0.48 7.38 -3.37
CA GLY A 162 0.59 6.94 -4.28
C GLY A 162 1.29 5.67 -3.82
N SER A 163 2.06 5.07 -4.73
CA SER A 163 2.78 3.80 -4.52
C SER A 163 4.07 3.95 -3.69
N GLY A 164 3.98 4.66 -2.57
CA GLY A 164 5.07 4.94 -1.65
C GLY A 164 5.68 6.32 -1.85
N SER A 165 6.63 6.67 -0.97
CA SER A 165 7.20 8.01 -0.91
C SER A 165 7.98 8.39 -2.17
N GLU A 166 8.73 7.47 -2.76
CA GLU A 166 9.53 7.71 -3.98
C GLU A 166 8.64 8.25 -5.13
N TYR A 167 7.51 7.60 -5.39
CA TYR A 167 6.51 8.05 -6.36
C TYR A 167 5.95 9.44 -6.03
N LEU A 168 5.68 9.69 -4.75
CA LEU A 168 5.14 10.99 -4.32
C LEU A 168 6.17 12.12 -4.43
N TYR A 169 7.47 11.85 -4.21
CA TYR A 169 8.53 12.84 -4.43
C TYR A 169 8.59 13.28 -5.89
N GLU A 170 8.54 12.33 -6.83
CA GLU A 170 8.50 12.63 -8.26
C GLU A 170 7.28 13.48 -8.63
N HIS A 171 6.10 13.15 -8.08
CA HIS A 171 4.89 13.92 -8.31
C HIS A 171 4.98 15.35 -7.77
N ILE A 172 5.59 15.54 -6.60
CA ILE A 172 5.82 16.88 -6.04
C ILE A 172 6.76 17.69 -6.95
N ILE A 173 7.86 17.06 -7.40
CA ILE A 173 8.81 17.72 -8.31
C ILE A 173 8.11 18.11 -9.64
N MET A 174 7.32 17.22 -10.23
CA MET A 174 6.57 17.52 -11.45
C MET A 174 5.53 18.62 -11.22
N MET A 175 4.87 18.64 -10.06
CA MET A 175 3.87 19.65 -9.72
C MET A 175 4.51 21.04 -9.54
N LEU A 176 5.55 21.14 -8.69
CA LEU A 176 6.22 22.41 -8.39
C LEU A 176 7.07 22.89 -9.57
N GLY A 177 7.74 21.98 -10.26
CA GLY A 177 8.51 22.24 -11.47
C GLY A 177 10.01 22.49 -11.24
N LYS A 178 10.75 22.56 -12.36
CA LYS A 178 12.21 22.70 -12.39
C LYS A 178 12.72 24.13 -12.09
N SER A 179 11.82 25.10 -11.92
CA SER A 179 12.20 26.49 -11.57
C SER A 179 12.52 26.68 -10.08
N HIS A 180 12.26 25.65 -9.28
CA HIS A 180 12.59 25.64 -7.85
C HIS A 180 13.96 24.99 -7.62
N THR A 181 14.73 25.56 -6.66
CA THR A 181 15.88 24.89 -6.08
C THR A 181 15.44 24.15 -4.81
N TYR A 182 15.80 22.88 -4.68
CA TYR A 182 15.37 22.01 -3.58
C TYR A 182 16.50 21.86 -2.56
N GLY A 183 16.26 22.22 -1.31
CA GLY A 183 17.17 21.99 -0.21
C GLY A 183 16.89 20.62 0.43
N ILE A 184 17.89 19.75 0.51
CA ILE A 184 17.77 18.41 1.06
C ILE A 184 18.65 18.30 2.31
N GLU A 185 18.14 17.72 3.39
CA GLU A 185 18.94 17.40 4.58
C GLU A 185 20.18 16.57 4.21
N SER A 186 21.33 16.87 4.83
CA SER A 186 22.57 16.11 4.60
C SER A 186 23.27 15.78 5.94
N PRO A 187 23.54 14.49 6.23
CA PRO A 187 23.14 13.32 5.43
C PRO A 187 21.64 13.02 5.52
N SER A 188 21.07 12.44 4.46
CA SER A 188 19.68 12.01 4.40
C SER A 188 19.54 10.61 3.81
N TYR A 189 18.31 10.15 3.62
CA TYR A 189 18.06 8.92 2.87
C TYR A 189 18.50 9.08 1.42
N LYS A 190 19.54 8.31 1.02
CA LYS A 190 20.23 8.48 -0.26
C LYS A 190 19.30 8.51 -1.48
N LYS A 191 18.20 7.77 -1.46
CA LYS A 191 17.22 7.77 -2.55
C LYS A 191 16.53 9.13 -2.76
N ILE A 192 16.44 9.97 -1.74
CA ILE A 192 15.90 11.33 -1.92
C ILE A 192 16.79 12.08 -2.88
N GLU A 193 18.09 12.12 -2.60
CA GLU A 193 19.09 12.76 -3.47
C GLU A 193 19.09 12.16 -4.88
N GLU A 194 19.07 10.83 -4.99
CA GLU A 194 19.04 10.12 -6.27
C GLU A 194 17.81 10.49 -7.12
N ILE A 195 16.63 10.67 -6.49
CA ILE A 195 15.40 11.08 -7.18
C ILE A 195 15.50 12.52 -7.68
N TYR A 196 16.00 13.44 -6.85
CA TYR A 196 16.19 14.83 -7.28
C TYR A 196 17.19 14.94 -8.44
N HIS A 197 18.30 14.18 -8.34
CA HIS A 197 19.28 14.09 -9.43
C HIS A 197 18.67 13.53 -10.72
N ALA A 198 17.94 12.41 -10.62
CA ALA A 198 17.29 11.77 -11.76
C ALA A 198 16.18 12.64 -12.38
N SER A 199 15.54 13.50 -11.58
CA SER A 199 14.55 14.46 -12.06
C SER A 199 15.16 15.71 -12.73
N GLU A 200 16.50 15.81 -12.74
CA GLU A 200 17.24 16.95 -13.34
C GLU A 200 16.77 18.31 -12.78
N VAL A 201 16.58 18.40 -11.46
CA VAL A 201 16.27 19.66 -10.77
C VAL A 201 17.46 20.15 -9.98
N ASP A 202 17.58 21.46 -9.79
CA ASP A 202 18.60 22.05 -8.96
C ASP A 202 18.34 21.71 -7.50
N TYR A 203 19.37 21.20 -6.79
CA TYR A 203 19.27 20.95 -5.35
C TYR A 203 20.53 21.32 -4.58
N GLU A 204 20.36 21.67 -3.32
CA GLU A 204 21.40 21.97 -2.35
C GLU A 204 21.36 20.96 -1.20
N LEU A 205 22.54 20.49 -0.76
CA LEU A 205 22.65 19.67 0.44
C LEU A 205 22.78 20.58 1.67
N LEU A 206 21.80 20.53 2.57
CA LEU A 206 21.74 21.34 3.78
C LEU A 206 22.24 20.53 4.98
N PRO A 207 23.41 20.85 5.57
CA PRO A 207 23.94 20.11 6.70
C PRO A 207 22.99 20.05 7.87
N LEU A 208 22.90 18.87 8.51
CA LEU A 208 22.17 18.69 9.76
C LEU A 208 23.03 19.07 10.96
N SER A 209 22.44 19.80 11.91
CA SER A 209 22.92 20.01 13.27
C SER A 209 22.28 18.98 14.23
N HIS A 210 22.43 19.18 15.53
CA HIS A 210 21.85 18.32 16.56
C HIS A 210 20.31 18.36 16.64
N ASP A 211 19.67 19.36 16.06
CA ASP A 211 18.23 19.62 16.17
C ASP A 211 17.52 19.85 14.81
N GLY A 212 18.16 19.52 13.70
CA GLY A 212 17.65 19.70 12.34
C GLY A 212 18.65 20.40 11.43
N ILE A 213 18.20 21.01 10.33
CA ILE A 213 19.07 21.73 9.40
C ILE A 213 19.82 22.86 10.14
N ASP A 214 21.12 22.97 9.90
CA ASP A 214 21.96 24.02 10.48
C ASP A 214 21.40 25.42 10.22
N ASN A 215 21.38 26.28 11.23
CA ASN A 215 20.80 27.63 11.15
C ASN A 215 21.47 28.51 10.11
N ALA A 216 22.80 28.40 9.99
CA ALA A 216 23.54 29.19 9.01
C ALA A 216 23.28 28.70 7.59
N ALA A 217 23.19 27.37 7.42
CA ALA A 217 22.80 26.76 6.15
C ALA A 217 21.39 27.17 5.75
N LEU A 218 20.40 27.06 6.64
CA LEU A 218 19.02 27.43 6.38
C LEU A 218 18.83 28.92 6.05
N SER A 219 19.63 29.78 6.69
CA SER A 219 19.55 31.24 6.43
C SER A 219 20.20 31.66 5.13
N LYS A 220 21.21 30.93 4.65
CA LYS A 220 22.00 31.26 3.45
C LYS A 220 21.54 30.56 2.18
N THR A 221 20.76 29.48 2.30
CA THR A 221 20.33 28.69 1.16
C THR A 221 19.54 29.50 0.15
N THR A 222 19.76 29.23 -1.13
CA THR A 222 18.98 29.75 -2.24
C THR A 222 17.76 28.90 -2.53
N ALA A 223 17.63 27.76 -1.85
CA ALA A 223 16.49 26.86 -2.00
C ALA A 223 15.16 27.57 -1.74
N THR A 224 14.20 27.23 -2.56
CA THR A 224 12.81 27.72 -2.45
C THR A 224 11.87 26.60 -1.95
N VAL A 225 12.34 25.36 -1.96
CA VAL A 225 11.67 24.20 -1.38
C VAL A 225 12.66 23.48 -0.47
N ILE A 226 12.32 23.19 0.78
CA ILE A 226 13.12 22.29 1.61
C ILE A 226 12.40 20.98 1.81
N HIS A 227 13.14 19.88 1.65
CA HIS A 227 12.70 18.53 1.97
C HIS A 227 13.34 18.12 3.30
N THR A 228 12.54 17.96 4.31
CA THR A 228 13.00 17.68 5.69
C THR A 228 12.23 16.51 6.28
N THR A 229 12.92 15.76 7.14
CA THR A 229 12.35 14.67 7.96
C THR A 229 12.42 15.10 9.42
N PRO A 230 11.41 15.82 9.95
CA PRO A 230 11.51 16.44 11.27
C PRO A 230 11.61 15.43 12.42
N TYR A 231 11.13 14.19 12.22
CA TYR A 231 11.21 13.13 13.21
C TYR A 231 12.17 12.03 12.78
N ARG A 232 13.27 11.88 13.55
CA ARG A 232 14.29 10.83 13.35
C ARG A 232 14.83 10.74 11.92
N SER A 233 15.34 11.87 11.41
CA SER A 233 15.97 11.93 10.09
C SER A 233 16.97 10.79 9.90
N PHE A 234 16.79 9.97 8.87
CA PHE A 234 17.66 8.85 8.55
C PHE A 234 18.86 9.34 7.69
N PRO A 235 20.12 8.90 7.94
CA PRO A 235 20.53 7.87 8.91
C PRO A 235 20.89 8.41 10.30
N THR A 236 20.83 9.71 10.52
CA THR A 236 21.37 10.37 11.72
C THR A 236 20.52 10.13 12.99
N GLY A 237 19.22 9.91 12.83
CA GLY A 237 18.27 9.84 13.93
C GLY A 237 17.94 11.20 14.55
N VAL A 238 18.44 12.30 13.98
CA VAL A 238 18.16 13.67 14.46
C VAL A 238 16.67 13.95 14.39
N SER A 239 16.14 14.55 15.42
CA SER A 239 14.75 15.04 15.48
C SER A 239 14.73 16.54 15.73
N ALA A 240 13.90 17.23 14.96
CA ALA A 240 13.75 18.67 15.10
C ALA A 240 13.12 19.03 16.44
N THR A 241 13.71 20.01 17.13
CA THR A 241 13.12 20.60 18.33
C THR A 241 11.91 21.46 17.97
N ALA A 242 11.04 21.76 18.94
CA ALA A 242 9.93 22.70 18.73
C ALA A 242 10.40 24.07 18.18
N SER A 243 11.54 24.57 18.68
CA SER A 243 12.15 25.81 18.18
C SER A 243 12.54 25.71 16.71
N LYS A 244 13.11 24.57 16.30
CA LYS A 244 13.49 24.29 14.91
C LYS A 244 12.27 24.18 14.01
N LEU A 245 11.20 23.51 14.43
CA LEU A 245 9.96 23.46 13.67
C LEU A 245 9.42 24.87 13.39
N HIS A 246 9.40 25.73 14.41
CA HIS A 246 8.98 27.12 14.21
C HIS A 246 9.96 27.92 13.33
N GLU A 247 11.25 27.59 13.32
CA GLU A 247 12.22 28.20 12.41
C GLU A 247 11.94 27.80 10.96
N TYR A 248 11.67 26.52 10.70
CA TYR A 248 11.27 26.05 9.36
C TYR A 248 10.00 26.73 8.86
N VAL A 249 8.98 26.84 9.72
CA VAL A 249 7.74 27.55 9.37
C VAL A 249 8.03 29.03 9.06
N ARG A 250 8.87 29.71 9.85
CA ARG A 250 9.27 31.11 9.56
C ARG A 250 10.02 31.23 8.23
N TRP A 251 10.91 30.28 7.93
CA TRP A 251 11.63 30.23 6.67
C TRP A 251 10.66 30.09 5.50
N ALA A 252 9.69 29.19 5.59
CA ALA A 252 8.70 28.94 4.55
C ALA A 252 7.69 30.09 4.38
N ASN A 253 7.46 30.90 5.40
CA ASN A 253 6.56 32.05 5.32
C ASN A 253 7.07 33.18 4.40
N GLN A 254 8.27 33.06 3.86
CA GLN A 254 8.75 33.95 2.82
C GLN A 254 8.10 33.59 1.47
N LYS A 255 7.99 34.58 0.60
CA LYS A 255 7.27 34.43 -0.68
C LYS A 255 7.85 33.30 -1.53
N ASN A 256 6.98 32.48 -2.10
CA ASN A 256 7.30 31.36 -3.01
C ASN A 256 8.17 30.27 -2.38
N ARG A 257 8.09 30.03 -1.08
CA ARG A 257 8.79 28.95 -0.40
C ARG A 257 7.83 27.85 0.05
N TYR A 258 8.29 26.61 -0.05
CA TYR A 258 7.55 25.41 0.38
C TYR A 258 8.40 24.51 1.28
N ILE A 259 7.73 23.73 2.10
CA ILE A 259 8.33 22.62 2.85
C ILE A 259 7.70 21.33 2.36
N ILE A 260 8.52 20.32 2.11
CA ILE A 260 8.11 18.93 2.00
C ILE A 260 8.43 18.30 3.36
N GLU A 261 7.40 17.98 4.14
CA GLU A 261 7.51 17.31 5.43
C GLU A 261 7.34 15.80 5.24
N ASP A 262 8.45 15.05 5.30
CA ASP A 262 8.43 13.60 5.20
C ASP A 262 8.32 12.97 6.60
N ASP A 263 7.14 12.48 6.92
CA ASP A 263 6.77 11.99 8.25
C ASP A 263 6.61 10.46 8.28
N PHE A 264 7.62 9.73 7.83
CA PHE A 264 7.54 8.29 7.57
C PHE A 264 7.59 7.37 8.81
N GLU A 265 7.93 7.87 9.99
CA GLU A 265 8.20 7.03 11.18
C GLU A 265 7.63 7.60 12.49
N SER A 266 6.99 8.75 12.48
CA SER A 266 6.52 9.44 13.68
C SER A 266 5.45 8.68 14.46
N GLU A 267 4.72 7.78 13.80
CA GLU A 267 3.76 6.88 14.45
C GLU A 267 4.41 6.06 15.56
N PHE A 268 5.68 5.74 15.45
CA PHE A 268 6.42 4.96 16.45
C PHE A 268 7.07 5.82 17.55
N SER A 269 6.76 7.10 17.59
CA SER A 269 7.22 7.96 18.69
C SER A 269 6.79 7.41 20.04
N VAL A 270 7.77 7.25 20.92
CA VAL A 270 7.56 6.81 22.32
C VAL A 270 7.22 7.96 23.26
N SER A 271 7.25 9.20 22.77
CA SER A 271 6.85 10.39 23.52
C SER A 271 5.41 10.27 24.05
N THR A 272 5.16 10.79 25.22
CA THR A 272 3.81 10.87 25.81
C THR A 272 2.94 11.92 25.14
N LYS A 273 3.56 12.95 24.55
CA LYS A 273 2.88 14.00 23.80
C LYS A 273 3.18 13.83 22.30
N PRO A 274 2.18 13.84 21.42
CA PRO A 274 2.42 13.88 19.98
C PRO A 274 3.30 15.10 19.62
N THR A 275 4.25 14.88 18.70
CA THR A 275 5.04 15.98 18.15
C THR A 275 4.17 16.73 17.14
N ASP A 276 4.19 18.06 17.20
CA ASP A 276 3.52 18.90 16.22
C ASP A 276 4.13 18.66 14.82
N THR A 277 3.31 18.70 13.79
CA THR A 277 3.76 18.63 12.39
C THR A 277 3.99 20.04 11.84
N LEU A 278 4.91 20.19 10.91
CA LEU A 278 5.11 21.45 10.20
C LEU A 278 3.83 21.88 9.47
N PHE A 279 3.10 20.89 8.93
CA PHE A 279 1.82 21.12 8.28
C PHE A 279 0.78 21.74 9.23
N ALA A 280 0.65 21.20 10.44
CA ALA A 280 -0.29 21.74 11.44
C ALA A 280 0.16 23.10 12.00
N LEU A 281 1.46 23.35 12.08
CA LEU A 281 2.02 24.62 12.58
C LEU A 281 1.96 25.74 11.52
N SER A 282 1.97 25.41 10.23
CA SER A 282 1.95 26.40 9.16
C SER A 282 0.56 27.00 8.98
N LYS A 283 0.48 28.33 9.06
CA LYS A 283 -0.74 29.09 8.80
C LYS A 283 -0.85 29.60 7.36
N ASN A 284 0.24 29.45 6.57
CA ASN A 284 0.34 30.05 5.24
C ASN A 284 0.12 29.04 4.11
N ASP A 285 -0.35 27.83 4.45
CA ASP A 285 -0.70 26.79 3.47
C ASP A 285 0.45 26.51 2.48
N ASN A 286 1.68 26.34 3.00
CA ASN A 286 2.91 26.19 2.22
C ASN A 286 3.72 24.93 2.59
N VAL A 287 3.11 23.97 3.28
CA VAL A 287 3.72 22.70 3.64
C VAL A 287 3.00 21.57 2.90
N ILE A 288 3.75 20.72 2.21
CA ILE A 288 3.29 19.46 1.63
C ILE A 288 3.67 18.37 2.62
N TYR A 289 2.68 17.69 3.18
CA TYR A 289 2.91 16.60 4.13
C TYR A 289 2.91 15.26 3.42
N LEU A 290 3.86 14.41 3.79
CA LEU A 290 4.02 13.05 3.25
C LEU A 290 4.04 12.03 4.37
N ASN A 291 3.43 10.87 4.13
CA ASN A 291 3.57 9.71 5.00
C ASN A 291 3.41 8.40 4.20
N THR A 292 3.84 7.28 4.79
CA THR A 292 3.80 5.96 4.17
C THR A 292 3.44 4.86 5.16
N PHE A 293 2.67 3.88 4.70
CA PHE A 293 2.35 2.68 5.47
C PHE A 293 3.43 1.58 5.37
N SER A 294 4.50 1.85 4.59
CA SER A 294 5.59 0.88 4.37
C SER A 294 6.35 0.52 5.66
N LYS A 295 6.51 1.46 6.59
CA LYS A 295 7.17 1.23 7.88
C LYS A 295 6.21 0.70 8.94
N THR A 296 4.96 1.14 8.90
CA THR A 296 3.99 0.88 9.95
C THR A 296 3.22 -0.43 9.75
N ILE A 297 3.07 -0.89 8.50
CA ILE A 297 2.41 -2.16 8.19
C ILE A 297 3.39 -3.13 7.53
N SER A 298 3.83 -2.84 6.31
CA SER A 298 4.78 -3.67 5.57
C SER A 298 5.40 -2.91 4.41
N PRO A 299 6.72 -3.06 4.16
CA PRO A 299 7.38 -2.49 2.98
C PRO A 299 6.77 -2.97 1.65
N SER A 300 6.19 -4.17 1.62
CA SER A 300 5.60 -4.75 0.42
C SER A 300 4.28 -4.09 -0.01
N LEU A 301 3.59 -3.41 0.89
CA LEU A 301 2.33 -2.73 0.57
C LEU A 301 2.52 -1.57 -0.40
N ARG A 302 3.66 -0.88 -0.32
CA ARG A 302 3.99 0.26 -1.19
C ARG A 302 2.86 1.28 -1.27
N ILE A 303 2.25 1.65 -0.15
CA ILE A 303 1.21 2.67 -0.06
C ILE A 303 1.73 3.85 0.75
N GLY A 304 1.66 5.02 0.16
CA GLY A 304 1.87 6.31 0.80
C GLY A 304 0.79 7.30 0.43
N TYR A 305 0.81 8.43 1.05
CA TYR A 305 -0.07 9.54 0.70
C TYR A 305 0.63 10.87 0.94
N MET A 306 0.19 11.88 0.20
CA MET A 306 0.56 13.27 0.47
C MET A 306 -0.68 14.11 0.73
N VAL A 307 -0.50 15.15 1.52
CA VAL A 307 -1.51 16.17 1.77
C VAL A 307 -1.01 17.47 1.18
N LEU A 308 -1.75 17.98 0.23
CA LEU A 308 -1.40 19.23 -0.47
C LEU A 308 -1.97 20.45 0.25
N PRO A 309 -1.24 21.58 0.24
CA PRO A 309 -1.83 22.90 0.42
C PRO A 309 -3.06 23.10 -0.47
N LYS A 310 -4.10 23.79 0.04
CA LYS A 310 -5.36 23.97 -0.72
C LYS A 310 -5.15 24.59 -2.12
N HIS A 311 -4.29 25.60 -2.20
CA HIS A 311 -4.01 26.28 -3.47
C HIS A 311 -3.25 25.39 -4.49
N LEU A 312 -2.54 24.35 -4.04
CA LEU A 312 -1.83 23.42 -4.91
C LEU A 312 -2.72 22.29 -5.47
N VAL A 313 -3.91 22.06 -4.89
CA VAL A 313 -4.83 21.02 -5.37
C VAL A 313 -5.16 21.23 -6.84
N LYS A 314 -5.54 22.46 -7.22
CA LYS A 314 -5.83 22.79 -8.62
C LYS A 314 -4.61 22.64 -9.52
N THR A 315 -3.44 23.07 -9.07
CA THR A 315 -2.19 22.91 -9.82
C THR A 315 -1.86 21.43 -10.04
N TYR A 316 -2.08 20.60 -9.04
CA TYR A 316 -1.91 19.14 -9.16
C TYR A 316 -2.89 18.56 -10.18
N GLU A 317 -4.15 18.93 -10.09
CA GLU A 317 -5.19 18.49 -11.02
C GLU A 317 -4.86 18.84 -12.47
N GLU A 318 -4.48 20.09 -12.73
CA GLU A 318 -4.14 20.56 -14.07
C GLU A 318 -2.90 19.87 -14.66
N LYS A 319 -1.87 19.60 -13.83
CA LYS A 319 -0.61 19.03 -14.30
C LYS A 319 -0.57 17.51 -14.26
N LEU A 320 -1.16 16.90 -13.24
CA LEU A 320 -0.97 15.49 -12.92
C LEU A 320 -2.28 14.72 -12.73
N GLY A 321 -3.44 15.38 -12.77
CA GLY A 321 -4.74 14.75 -12.53
C GLY A 321 -5.12 13.65 -13.53
N PHE A 322 -4.41 13.55 -14.67
CA PHE A 322 -4.60 12.48 -15.65
C PHE A 322 -3.90 11.17 -15.28
N TYR A 323 -2.93 11.20 -14.36
CA TYR A 323 -2.26 9.97 -13.91
C TYR A 323 -3.22 9.06 -13.15
N SER A 324 -3.18 7.78 -13.49
CA SER A 324 -3.94 6.78 -12.73
C SER A 324 -3.29 6.51 -11.39
N CYS A 325 -4.09 6.33 -10.35
CA CYS A 325 -3.58 5.84 -9.07
C CYS A 325 -2.91 4.47 -9.26
N THR A 326 -1.67 4.35 -8.81
CA THR A 326 -0.85 3.13 -8.96
C THR A 326 -1.08 2.10 -7.86
N VAL A 327 -1.84 2.47 -6.83
CA VAL A 327 -2.17 1.56 -5.71
C VAL A 327 -3.42 0.74 -6.06
N PRO A 328 -3.35 -0.61 -6.02
CA PRO A 328 -4.49 -1.46 -6.32
C PRO A 328 -5.70 -1.15 -5.46
N THR A 329 -6.90 -1.08 -6.07
CA THR A 329 -8.17 -0.81 -5.40
C THR A 329 -8.38 -1.71 -4.18
N PHE A 330 -8.14 -3.01 -4.33
CA PHE A 330 -8.23 -3.98 -3.24
C PHE A 330 -7.41 -3.57 -2.00
N MET A 331 -6.15 -3.17 -2.19
CA MET A 331 -5.28 -2.79 -1.06
C MET A 331 -5.71 -1.47 -0.42
N GLN A 332 -6.30 -0.57 -1.20
CA GLN A 332 -6.86 0.66 -0.65
C GLN A 332 -8.03 0.36 0.28
N TYR A 333 -8.95 -0.54 -0.09
CA TYR A 333 -10.04 -0.96 0.78
C TYR A 333 -9.58 -1.74 2.02
N VAL A 334 -8.54 -2.60 1.88
CA VAL A 334 -7.93 -3.27 3.05
C VAL A 334 -7.39 -2.23 4.05
N LEU A 335 -6.69 -1.21 3.56
CA LEU A 335 -6.16 -0.16 4.43
C LEU A 335 -7.27 0.71 5.04
N THR A 336 -8.31 1.03 4.27
CA THR A 336 -9.50 1.72 4.76
C THR A 336 -10.11 0.99 5.95
N GLU A 337 -10.29 -0.32 5.83
CA GLU A 337 -10.85 -1.13 6.90
C GLU A 337 -9.95 -1.16 8.14
N LEU A 338 -8.62 -1.28 7.96
CA LEU A 338 -7.66 -1.27 9.09
C LEU A 338 -7.67 0.06 9.85
N LEU A 339 -7.83 1.18 9.15
CA LEU A 339 -7.93 2.52 9.77
C LEU A 339 -9.29 2.71 10.48
N ASN A 340 -10.39 2.33 9.83
CA ASN A 340 -11.74 2.58 10.34
C ASN A 340 -12.09 1.71 11.55
N ASN A 341 -11.63 0.45 11.59
CA ASN A 341 -11.88 -0.45 12.71
C ASN A 341 -10.86 -0.32 13.86
N GLY A 342 -9.84 0.54 13.72
CA GLY A 342 -8.81 0.82 14.72
C GLY A 342 -7.74 -0.27 14.85
N ASP A 343 -7.65 -1.26 13.94
CA ASP A 343 -6.60 -2.28 13.96
C ASP A 343 -5.22 -1.68 13.74
N PHE A 344 -5.15 -0.63 12.92
CA PHE A 344 -3.92 0.11 12.68
C PHE A 344 -3.42 0.78 13.97
N GLU A 345 -4.24 1.56 14.65
CA GLU A 345 -3.86 2.24 15.90
C GLU A 345 -3.54 1.25 17.03
N ARG A 346 -4.25 0.10 17.08
CA ARG A 346 -3.92 -0.98 18.04
C ARG A 346 -2.53 -1.55 17.78
N HIS A 347 -2.14 -1.72 16.52
CA HIS A 347 -0.79 -2.15 16.17
C HIS A 347 0.25 -1.11 16.59
N ILE A 348 0.09 0.15 16.21
CA ILE A 348 1.01 1.24 16.59
C ILE A 348 1.20 1.28 18.11
N ASN A 349 0.12 1.22 18.88
CA ASN A 349 0.18 1.24 20.34
C ASN A 349 0.90 0.01 20.93
N ARG A 350 0.80 -1.17 20.27
CA ARG A 350 1.55 -2.36 20.66
C ARG A 350 3.05 -2.18 20.45
N VAL A 351 3.45 -1.63 19.29
CA VAL A 351 4.86 -1.34 18.96
C VAL A 351 5.42 -0.32 19.94
N ARG A 352 4.74 0.80 20.18
CA ARG A 352 5.15 1.83 21.13
C ARG A 352 5.35 1.26 22.55
N ARG A 353 4.46 0.37 22.99
CA ARG A 353 4.60 -0.28 24.32
C ARG A 353 5.84 -1.16 24.39
N LYS A 354 6.16 -1.91 23.34
CA LYS A 354 7.37 -2.72 23.28
C LYS A 354 8.62 -1.83 23.33
N MET A 355 8.69 -0.80 22.49
CA MET A 355 9.83 0.11 22.46
C MET A 355 10.07 0.81 23.82
N ARG A 356 9.01 1.23 24.53
CA ARG A 356 9.16 1.82 25.87
C ARG A 356 9.73 0.82 26.89
N LYS A 357 9.40 -0.46 26.78
CA LYS A 357 10.00 -1.50 27.64
C LYS A 357 11.47 -1.68 27.32
N ASP A 358 11.81 -1.76 26.03
CA ASP A 358 13.19 -1.95 25.56
C ASP A 358 14.10 -0.75 25.92
N LEU A 359 13.55 0.45 26.08
CA LEU A 359 14.27 1.65 26.52
C LEU A 359 14.41 1.75 28.06
N ALA A 360 13.60 0.99 28.83
CA ALA A 360 13.62 0.99 30.28
C ALA A 360 14.49 -0.12 30.87
N THR A 361 14.96 -1.08 30.05
CA THR A 361 15.92 -2.15 30.36
C THR A 361 17.33 -1.77 29.94
#